data_5914e2d87360f07da0a151a12e2ee493
#
_entry.id   5914e2d87360f07da0a151a12e2ee493
#
_cell.length_a   1.000
_cell.length_b   1.000
_cell.length_c   1.000
_cell.angle_alpha   90.00
_cell.angle_beta   90.00
_cell.angle_gamma   90.00
#
_symmetry.space_group_name_H-M   'P 1'
#
loop_
_entity.id
_entity.type
_entity.pdbx_description
1 polymer ?
#
loop_
_entity_poly.entity_id
_entity_poly.type
_entity_poly.pdbx_seq_one_letter_code
_entity_poly.pdbx_strand_id
1 'polypeptide(L)'
;AGTDWAAILTHEIGHAIDGYITQHSEGGLFFHDWHRNSSELQAKIADKLHVGTSTADIARQLSRYGATNTLEWFAESFAEGMRSENPRPMAREFMLELDKILRRLR
;
A
#
# COMPACT_ATOMS: atom_id res chain seq x y z
N ALA A 1 17.64 -16.44 12.31
CA ALA A 1 16.27 -16.07 12.14
C ALA A 1 15.69 -16.78 10.95
N GLY A 2 14.60 -17.44 11.10
CA GLY A 2 13.91 -18.14 10.05
C GLY A 2 13.16 -17.19 9.12
N THR A 3 12.64 -17.77 8.07
CA THR A 3 11.80 -17.05 7.14
C THR A 3 10.43 -16.78 7.76
N ASP A 4 9.99 -15.54 7.72
CA ASP A 4 8.67 -15.19 8.20
C ASP A 4 7.65 -15.39 7.08
N TRP A 5 7.10 -16.60 7.03
CA TRP A 5 6.13 -16.95 5.98
C TRP A 5 4.86 -16.11 6.04
N ALA A 6 4.45 -15.70 7.24
CA ALA A 6 3.27 -14.85 7.38
C ALA A 6 3.49 -13.48 6.77
N ALA A 7 4.69 -12.92 6.93
CA ALA A 7 5.03 -11.64 6.31
C ALA A 7 5.06 -11.75 4.79
N ILE A 8 5.69 -12.80 4.28
CA ILE A 8 5.77 -13.04 2.84
C ILE A 8 4.38 -13.20 2.24
N LEU A 9 3.55 -14.03 2.86
CA LEU A 9 2.20 -14.28 2.37
C LEU A 9 1.33 -13.02 2.39
N THR A 10 1.41 -12.24 3.48
CA THR A 10 0.64 -10.99 3.58
C THR A 10 1.09 -9.99 2.53
N HIS A 11 2.39 -9.92 2.27
CA HIS A 11 2.93 -9.06 1.22
C HIS A 11 2.38 -9.45 -0.16
N GLU A 12 2.37 -10.75 -0.47
CA GLU A 12 1.83 -11.25 -1.74
C GLU A 12 0.33 -11.00 -1.87
N ILE A 13 -0.41 -11.13 -0.77
CA ILE A 13 -1.83 -10.79 -0.75
C ILE A 13 -2.02 -9.30 -1.03
N GLY A 14 -1.13 -8.45 -0.51
CA GLY A 14 -1.16 -7.02 -0.80
C GLY A 14 -1.04 -6.74 -2.30
N HIS A 15 -0.13 -7.41 -2.99
CA HIS A 15 -0.01 -7.28 -4.44
C HIS A 15 -1.29 -7.74 -5.16
N ALA A 16 -1.88 -8.83 -4.70
CA ALA A 16 -3.12 -9.35 -5.30
C ALA A 16 -4.29 -8.37 -5.13
N ILE A 17 -4.37 -7.71 -3.98
CA ILE A 17 -5.41 -6.71 -3.73
C ILE A 17 -5.19 -5.49 -4.61
N ASP A 18 -3.96 -5.04 -4.76
CA ASP A 18 -3.63 -3.93 -5.66
C ASP A 18 -4.07 -4.25 -7.09
N GLY A 19 -3.76 -5.46 -7.56
CA GLY A 19 -4.20 -5.92 -8.87
C GLY A 19 -5.71 -5.96 -9.01
N TYR A 20 -6.40 -6.44 -7.99
CA TYR A 20 -7.87 -6.47 -7.98
C TYR A 20 -8.46 -5.07 -8.11
N ILE A 21 -7.95 -4.12 -7.32
CA ILE A 21 -8.41 -2.74 -7.37
C ILE A 21 -8.17 -2.14 -8.75
N THR A 22 -7.00 -2.40 -9.31
CA THR A 22 -6.62 -1.90 -10.63
C THR A 22 -7.58 -2.42 -11.71
N GLN A 23 -7.97 -3.69 -11.63
CA GLN A 23 -8.87 -4.28 -12.61
C GLN A 23 -10.33 -3.85 -12.47
N HIS A 24 -10.76 -3.53 -11.25
CA HIS A 24 -12.17 -3.28 -10.96
C HIS A 24 -12.50 -1.84 -10.68
N SER A 25 -11.52 -0.95 -10.79
CA SER A 25 -11.78 0.46 -10.55
C SER A 25 -12.59 1.05 -11.67
N GLU A 26 -13.45 2.00 -11.31
CA GLU A 26 -14.21 2.75 -12.27
C GLU A 26 -13.27 3.62 -13.09
N GLY A 27 -13.55 3.80 -14.35
CA GLY A 27 -12.64 4.54 -15.20
C GLY A 27 -11.52 3.66 -15.70
N GLY A 28 -11.64 2.42 -15.41
CA GLY A 28 -10.97 1.23 -15.66
C GLY A 28 -9.97 1.11 -16.73
N LEU A 29 -10.07 1.91 -17.69
CA LEU A 29 -9.06 1.92 -18.75
C LEU A 29 -7.67 2.21 -18.23
N PHE A 30 -7.59 2.88 -17.11
CA PHE A 30 -6.32 3.22 -16.51
C PHE A 30 -5.75 2.09 -15.74
N PHE A 31 -6.53 1.10 -15.62
CA PHE A 31 -6.36 0.10 -14.64
C PHE A 31 -5.35 -0.87 -14.97
N HIS A 32 -4.86 -0.81 -16.14
CA HIS A 32 -3.68 -1.55 -16.46
C HIS A 32 -2.43 -0.82 -15.96
N ASP A 33 -2.60 0.35 -15.36
CA ASP A 33 -1.49 1.11 -14.77
C ASP A 33 -1.54 1.03 -13.24
N TRP A 34 -1.00 -0.06 -12.71
CA TRP A 34 -0.90 -0.27 -11.27
C TRP A 34 -0.09 0.82 -10.58
N HIS A 35 0.99 1.27 -11.24
CA HIS A 35 1.85 2.32 -10.68
C HIS A 35 1.08 3.61 -10.47
N ARG A 36 0.19 3.95 -11.39
CA ARG A 36 -0.58 5.17 -11.27
C ARG A 36 -1.50 5.14 -10.05
N ASN A 37 -2.23 4.04 -9.88
CA ASN A 37 -3.16 3.90 -8.76
C ASN A 37 -2.44 3.94 -7.42
N SER A 38 -1.37 3.18 -7.27
CA SER A 38 -0.61 3.15 -6.04
C SER A 38 0.12 4.47 -5.78
N SER A 39 0.59 5.15 -6.83
CA SER A 39 1.23 6.45 -6.69
C SER A 39 0.25 7.51 -6.20
N GLU A 40 -0.96 7.52 -6.74
CA GLU A 40 -1.99 8.46 -6.29
C GLU A 40 -2.38 8.22 -4.84
N LEU A 41 -2.51 6.96 -4.46
CA LEU A 41 -2.83 6.60 -3.07
C LEU A 41 -1.69 6.99 -2.13
N GLN A 42 -0.45 6.72 -2.51
CA GLN A 42 0.71 7.11 -1.72
C GLN A 42 0.77 8.62 -1.51
N ALA A 43 0.56 9.39 -2.59
CA ALA A 43 0.58 10.84 -2.51
C ALA A 43 -0.52 11.37 -1.58
N LYS A 44 -1.71 10.80 -1.66
CA LYS A 44 -2.82 11.18 -0.81
C LYS A 44 -2.52 10.94 0.67
N ILE A 45 -1.99 9.76 0.98
CA ILE A 45 -1.67 9.40 2.37
C ILE A 45 -0.52 10.26 2.89
N ALA A 46 0.52 10.44 2.09
CA ALA A 46 1.65 11.28 2.48
C ALA A 46 1.20 12.71 2.76
N ASP A 47 0.29 13.25 1.93
CA ASP A 47 -0.27 14.57 2.13
C ASP A 47 -1.03 14.67 3.46
N LYS A 48 -1.86 13.68 3.76
CA LYS A 48 -2.59 13.63 5.02
C LYS A 48 -1.67 13.61 6.24
N LEU A 49 -0.53 12.95 6.11
CA LEU A 49 0.45 12.81 7.20
C LEU A 49 1.48 13.94 7.22
N HIS A 50 1.44 14.83 6.24
CA HIS A 50 2.41 15.92 6.09
C HIS A 50 3.84 15.40 5.98
N VAL A 51 4.03 14.33 5.19
CA VAL A 51 5.35 13.75 4.93
C VAL A 51 5.61 13.74 3.43
N GLY A 52 6.89 13.63 3.07
CA GLY A 52 7.27 13.55 1.66
C GLY A 52 7.15 12.13 1.10
N THR A 53 7.35 12.01 -0.20
CA THR A 53 7.29 10.73 -0.90
C THR A 53 8.63 10.33 -1.51
N SER A 54 9.73 10.99 -1.11
CA SER A 54 11.04 10.54 -1.56
C SER A 54 11.36 9.16 -1.02
N THR A 55 12.29 8.47 -1.65
CA THR A 55 12.73 7.15 -1.18
C THR A 55 13.11 7.19 0.31
N ALA A 56 13.86 8.21 0.71
CA ALA A 56 14.26 8.35 2.11
C ALA A 56 13.07 8.56 3.03
N ASP A 57 12.10 9.37 2.61
CA ASP A 57 10.90 9.63 3.42
C ASP A 57 10.08 8.35 3.61
N ILE A 58 9.84 7.62 2.54
CA ILE A 58 9.07 6.38 2.61
C ILE A 58 9.82 5.32 3.43
N ALA A 59 11.13 5.25 3.28
CA ALA A 59 11.93 4.30 4.08
C ALA A 59 11.77 4.57 5.58
N ARG A 60 11.72 5.83 5.98
CA ARG A 60 11.52 6.20 7.38
C ARG A 60 10.10 5.90 7.87
N GLN A 61 9.11 6.07 7.00
CA GLN A 61 7.71 5.89 7.37
C GLN A 61 7.26 4.43 7.32
N LEU A 62 7.92 3.62 6.53
CA LEU A 62 7.51 2.23 6.31
C LEU A 62 8.70 1.27 6.32
N SER A 63 9.45 1.19 5.23
CA SER A 63 10.59 0.28 5.11
C SER A 63 11.39 0.63 3.86
N ARG A 64 12.64 0.13 3.81
CA ARG A 64 13.46 0.29 2.61
C ARG A 64 12.84 -0.44 1.42
N TYR A 65 12.29 -1.62 1.67
CA TYR A 65 11.67 -2.40 0.61
C TYR A 65 10.43 -1.69 0.06
N GLY A 66 9.59 -1.17 0.94
CA GLY A 66 8.42 -0.39 0.56
C GLY A 66 8.74 0.92 -0.14
N ALA A 67 9.99 1.40 0.00
CA ALA A 67 10.43 2.63 -0.68
C ALA A 67 10.96 2.36 -2.10
N THR A 68 11.08 1.11 -2.51
CA THR A 68 11.62 0.73 -3.82
C THR A 68 10.75 1.26 -4.97
N ASN A 69 9.45 1.06 -4.87
CA ASN A 69 8.46 1.59 -5.81
C ASN A 69 7.09 1.54 -5.17
N THR A 70 6.09 2.12 -5.84
CA THR A 70 4.76 2.21 -5.23
C THR A 70 4.02 0.87 -5.16
N LEU A 71 4.35 -0.09 -6.01
CA LEU A 71 3.76 -1.43 -5.91
C LEU A 71 4.24 -2.12 -4.64
N GLU A 72 5.53 -2.02 -4.33
CA GLU A 72 6.09 -2.57 -3.10
C GLU A 72 5.60 -1.79 -1.88
N TRP A 73 5.45 -0.47 -2.01
CA TRP A 73 4.88 0.36 -0.95
C TRP A 73 3.47 -0.11 -0.58
N PHE A 74 2.65 -0.39 -1.58
CA PHE A 74 1.28 -0.87 -1.36
C PHE A 74 1.30 -2.20 -0.59
N ALA A 75 2.09 -3.16 -1.08
CA ALA A 75 2.16 -4.48 -0.47
C ALA A 75 2.73 -4.43 0.96
N GLU A 76 3.77 -3.60 1.20
CA GLU A 76 4.37 -3.49 2.52
C GLU A 76 3.45 -2.75 3.50
N SER A 77 2.75 -1.73 3.04
CA SER A 77 1.76 -1.02 3.87
C SER A 77 0.64 -1.97 4.29
N PHE A 78 0.16 -2.76 3.36
CA PHE A 78 -0.85 -3.77 3.64
C PHE A 78 -0.34 -4.80 4.65
N ALA A 79 0.87 -5.31 4.43
CA ALA A 79 1.46 -6.32 5.32
C ALA A 79 1.61 -5.79 6.75
N GLU A 80 2.12 -4.59 6.91
CA GLU A 80 2.26 -4.00 8.23
C GLU A 80 0.89 -3.74 8.86
N GLY A 81 -0.06 -3.21 8.09
CA GLY A 81 -1.40 -2.92 8.59
C GLY A 81 -2.13 -4.16 9.06
N MET A 82 -1.91 -5.30 8.40
CA MET A 82 -2.57 -6.55 8.75
C MET A 82 -1.89 -7.29 9.90
N ARG A 83 -0.57 -7.18 10.01
CA ARG A 83 0.19 -8.01 10.94
C ARG A 83 0.57 -7.31 12.24
N SER A 84 0.72 -6.00 12.22
CA SER A 84 1.13 -5.27 13.40
C SER A 84 -0.06 -4.92 14.28
N GLU A 85 0.08 -5.11 15.59
CA GLU A 85 -0.92 -4.69 16.56
C GLU A 85 -0.95 -3.16 16.66
N ASN A 86 0.17 -2.51 16.32
CA ASN A 86 0.29 -1.07 16.39
C ASN A 86 1.03 -0.55 15.15
N PRO A 87 0.37 -0.57 13.99
CA PRO A 87 1.01 -0.14 12.75
C PRO A 87 1.38 1.33 12.80
N ARG A 88 2.49 1.67 12.13
CA ARG A 88 2.91 3.06 12.01
C ARG A 88 1.88 3.89 11.25
N PRO A 89 1.89 5.21 11.40
CA PRO A 89 0.84 6.06 10.81
C PRO A 89 0.60 5.83 9.32
N MET A 90 1.65 5.62 8.53
CA MET A 90 1.48 5.40 7.08
C MET A 90 0.69 4.12 6.80
N ALA A 91 1.04 3.02 7.47
CA ALA A 91 0.31 1.75 7.28
C ALA A 91 -1.11 1.86 7.82
N ARG A 92 -1.31 2.56 8.92
CA ARG A 92 -2.64 2.77 9.50
C ARG A 92 -3.54 3.55 8.55
N GLU A 93 -3.04 4.66 8.01
CA GLU A 93 -3.82 5.47 7.05
C GLU A 93 -4.07 4.68 5.77
N PHE A 94 -3.09 3.88 5.34
CA PHE A 94 -3.27 3.00 4.19
C PHE A 94 -4.46 2.07 4.40
N MET A 95 -4.57 1.42 5.56
CA MET A 95 -5.66 0.49 5.82
C MET A 95 -7.02 1.19 5.83
N LEU A 96 -7.09 2.41 6.35
CA LEU A 96 -8.32 3.19 6.34
C LEU A 96 -8.75 3.55 4.91
N GLU A 97 -7.80 3.98 4.08
CA GLU A 97 -8.09 4.33 2.69
C GLU A 97 -8.44 3.08 1.87
N LEU A 98 -7.75 1.97 2.13
CA LEU A 98 -8.04 0.70 1.47
C LEU A 98 -9.47 0.25 1.75
N ASP A 99 -9.90 0.33 3.00
CA ASP A 99 -11.26 -0.03 3.38
C ASP A 99 -12.29 0.78 2.59
N LYS A 100 -12.07 2.09 2.45
CA LYS A 100 -12.96 2.95 1.66
C LYS A 100 -13.01 2.54 0.20
N ILE A 101 -11.86 2.22 -0.37
CA ILE A 101 -11.75 1.81 -1.78
C ILE A 101 -12.52 0.50 -1.99
N LEU A 102 -12.27 -0.50 -1.14
CA LEU A 102 -12.91 -1.80 -1.29
C LEU A 102 -14.43 -1.72 -1.12
N ARG A 103 -14.91 -0.86 -0.24
CA ARG A 103 -16.36 -0.63 -0.06
C ARG A 103 -16.98 -0.04 -1.32
N ARG A 104 -16.27 0.82 -2.03
CA ARG A 104 -16.78 1.41 -3.26
C ARG A 104 -16.83 0.42 -4.41
N LEU A 105 -16.01 -0.62 -4.38
CA LEU A 105 -15.94 -1.63 -5.43
C LEU A 105 -16.95 -2.77 -5.27
N ARG A 106 -17.68 -2.79 -4.17
CA ARG A 106 -18.70 -3.82 -3.94
C ARG A 106 -19.94 -3.59 -4.77
#